data_6ddddd0ed93564a342a40249e34a7031
#
_entry.id   6ddddd0ed93564a342a40249e34a7031
#
_cell.length_a   1.000
_cell.length_b   1.000
_cell.length_c   1.000
_cell.angle_alpha   90.00
_cell.angle_beta   90.00
_cell.angle_gamma   90.00
#
_symmetry.space_group_name_H-M   'P 1'
#
loop_
_entity.id
_entity.type
_entity.pdbx_description
1 polymer ?
#
loop_
_entity_poly.entity_id
_entity_poly.type
_entity_poly.pdbx_seq_one_letter_code
_entity_poly.pdbx_strand_id
1 'polypeptide(L)'
;MTANGLAQPTPAVRAKGPPVWLDMDQKELDDAYDQFVYAPNARQVIARCHRNSELVRERLGAPKRLAYGPTPIEALDIYSAKTENAPINIFVHGGAWRAEVAAGNASQAEMLVNAGAHLVVLDFNNVIETGGDLMTMANQIQRGVVWVYKNAKSFGGDPERIYISGHSSGGHWVGVLLTTDWQKDFGVPPTMIKGGVAGSGMFDLKPVRLSARSNYIKFTNEAEETLSAQRHLDKLVAPVAVVYGTAETPEFQRQSRDFAAAVQTAGRPASLSVMEGYNHFEVWEQLANPYSVFGRAVLNQMKLRPT
;
A
#
# COMPACT_ATOMS: atom_id res chain seq x y z
N MET A 1 -1.15 60.20 8.99
CA MET A 1 -0.23 59.11 8.62
C MET A 1 -1.03 58.05 7.90
N THR A 2 -0.95 58.05 6.57
CA THR A 2 -1.69 57.09 5.72
C THR A 2 -0.83 55.87 5.55
N ALA A 3 -1.27 54.71 6.06
CA ALA A 3 -0.63 53.45 5.85
C ALA A 3 -0.86 53.00 4.39
N ASN A 4 0.18 53.04 3.56
CA ASN A 4 0.21 52.42 2.25
C ASN A 4 0.24 50.90 2.44
N GLY A 5 -0.92 50.24 2.32
CA GLY A 5 -1.01 48.79 2.18
C GLY A 5 -0.47 48.39 0.82
N LEU A 6 0.75 47.85 0.77
CA LEU A 6 1.28 47.19 -0.42
C LEU A 6 0.45 45.94 -0.66
N ALA A 7 -0.42 45.99 -1.68
CA ALA A 7 -1.11 44.80 -2.18
C ALA A 7 -0.04 43.80 -2.66
N GLN A 8 -0.01 42.60 -2.07
CA GLN A 8 0.84 41.52 -2.58
C GLN A 8 0.41 41.17 -4.01
N PRO A 9 1.33 41.02 -4.96
CA PRO A 9 0.96 40.63 -6.30
C PRO A 9 0.29 39.24 -6.29
N THR A 10 -0.87 39.16 -6.87
CA THR A 10 -1.56 37.88 -7.10
C THR A 10 -0.63 36.99 -7.93
N PRO A 11 -0.37 35.74 -7.50
CA PRO A 11 0.47 34.83 -8.29
C PRO A 11 -0.10 34.70 -9.71
N ALA A 12 0.73 34.91 -10.73
CA ALA A 12 0.35 34.73 -12.11
C ALA A 12 -0.17 33.31 -12.31
N VAL A 13 -1.40 33.16 -12.81
CA VAL A 13 -1.96 31.84 -13.15
C VAL A 13 -1.11 31.24 -14.26
N ARG A 14 -0.50 30.10 -14.00
CA ARG A 14 0.30 29.37 -14.99
C ARG A 14 -0.57 29.02 -16.22
N ALA A 15 -0.08 29.31 -17.42
CA ALA A 15 -0.72 28.84 -18.64
C ALA A 15 -0.68 27.29 -18.69
N LYS A 16 -1.84 26.66 -18.94
CA LYS A 16 -1.96 25.22 -19.06
C LYS A 16 -1.34 24.73 -20.38
N GLY A 17 -0.54 23.65 -20.30
CA GLY A 17 0.04 22.99 -21.46
C GLY A 17 -0.97 22.06 -22.17
N PRO A 18 -0.56 21.37 -23.25
CA PRO A 18 -1.41 20.36 -23.88
C PRO A 18 -1.68 19.19 -22.91
N PRO A 19 -2.87 18.59 -22.95
CA PRO A 19 -3.21 17.47 -22.08
C PRO A 19 -2.38 16.22 -22.42
N VAL A 20 -1.86 15.53 -21.41
CA VAL A 20 -1.12 14.27 -21.52
C VAL A 20 -1.90 13.09 -20.91
N TRP A 21 -2.78 13.36 -19.95
CA TRP A 21 -3.66 12.38 -19.34
C TRP A 21 -4.98 13.03 -18.92
N LEU A 22 -6.10 12.51 -19.46
CA LEU A 22 -7.41 13.16 -19.31
C LEU A 22 -7.30 14.64 -19.70
N ASP A 23 -7.68 15.54 -18.82
CA ASP A 23 -7.56 16.99 -19.00
C ASP A 23 -6.28 17.58 -18.39
N MET A 24 -5.42 16.77 -17.77
CA MET A 24 -4.18 17.21 -17.12
C MET A 24 -3.05 17.41 -18.13
N ASP A 25 -2.37 18.55 -18.03
CA ASP A 25 -1.05 18.72 -18.66
C ASP A 25 0.05 18.02 -17.86
N GLN A 26 1.29 18.03 -18.36
CA GLN A 26 2.40 17.31 -17.71
C GLN A 26 2.62 17.74 -16.26
N LYS A 27 2.57 19.05 -15.97
CA LYS A 27 2.79 19.55 -14.61
C LYS A 27 1.68 19.11 -13.65
N GLU A 28 0.43 19.16 -14.10
CA GLU A 28 -0.72 18.74 -13.30
C GLU A 28 -0.66 17.24 -13.02
N LEU A 29 -0.26 16.44 -14.03
CA LEU A 29 -0.08 14.99 -13.84
C LEU A 29 1.09 14.67 -12.91
N ASP A 30 2.21 15.38 -13.02
CA ASP A 30 3.35 15.20 -12.14
C ASP A 30 2.99 15.51 -10.69
N ASP A 31 2.26 16.62 -10.46
CA ASP A 31 1.75 17.00 -9.14
C ASP A 31 0.72 15.98 -8.61
N ALA A 32 -0.12 15.43 -9.51
CA ALA A 32 -1.11 14.40 -9.13
C ALA A 32 -0.47 13.08 -8.68
N TYR A 33 0.82 12.88 -8.95
CA TYR A 33 1.60 11.74 -8.44
C TYR A 33 2.68 12.15 -7.42
N ASP A 34 2.71 13.42 -7.00
CA ASP A 34 3.55 13.91 -5.88
C ASP A 34 2.67 14.26 -4.67
N GLN A 35 2.60 13.34 -3.71
CA GLN A 35 1.78 13.51 -2.50
C GLN A 35 2.24 14.68 -1.61
N PHE A 36 3.51 15.09 -1.70
CA PHE A 36 4.01 16.23 -0.92
C PHE A 36 3.40 17.57 -1.34
N VAL A 37 2.94 17.69 -2.58
CA VAL A 37 2.24 18.90 -3.07
C VAL A 37 0.91 19.12 -2.33
N TYR A 38 0.25 18.03 -1.94
CA TYR A 38 -1.08 18.06 -1.29
C TYR A 38 -1.02 17.85 0.22
N ALA A 39 0.15 17.59 0.79
CA ALA A 39 0.32 17.29 2.21
C ALA A 39 1.43 18.15 2.83
N PRO A 40 1.14 19.39 3.24
CA PRO A 40 2.16 20.29 3.81
C PRO A 40 2.75 19.78 5.13
N ASN A 41 2.05 18.88 5.83
CA ASN A 41 2.48 18.24 7.08
C ASN A 41 3.11 16.86 6.87
N ALA A 42 3.38 16.44 5.62
CA ALA A 42 3.84 15.10 5.28
C ALA A 42 5.04 14.63 6.13
N ARG A 43 6.09 15.47 6.24
CA ARG A 43 7.31 15.11 6.98
C ARG A 43 7.05 14.82 8.45
N GLN A 44 6.15 15.62 9.10
CA GLN A 44 5.77 15.41 10.48
C GLN A 44 5.00 14.11 10.67
N VAL A 45 4.08 13.80 9.75
CA VAL A 45 3.29 12.56 9.80
C VAL A 45 4.18 11.34 9.58
N ILE A 46 5.07 11.36 8.60
CA ILE A 46 6.05 10.29 8.34
C ILE A 46 6.91 10.04 9.60
N ALA A 47 7.44 11.11 10.19
CA ALA A 47 8.25 10.98 11.40
C ALA A 47 7.46 10.36 12.57
N ARG A 48 6.16 10.71 12.73
CA ARG A 48 5.29 10.06 13.74
C ARG A 48 5.06 8.59 13.45
N CYS A 49 4.81 8.22 12.19
CA CYS A 49 4.64 6.80 11.81
C CYS A 49 5.88 5.97 12.14
N HIS A 50 7.07 6.48 11.82
CA HIS A 50 8.34 5.83 12.17
C HIS A 50 8.51 5.74 13.69
N ARG A 51 8.28 6.84 14.43
CA ARG A 51 8.36 6.84 15.89
C ARG A 51 7.34 5.89 16.53
N ASN A 52 6.12 5.83 16.01
CA ASN A 52 5.12 4.87 16.48
C ASN A 52 5.56 3.42 16.23
N SER A 53 6.24 3.14 15.12
CA SER A 53 6.81 1.82 14.85
C SER A 53 7.91 1.45 15.84
N GLU A 54 8.76 2.42 16.26
CA GLU A 54 9.76 2.23 17.34
C GLU A 54 9.08 1.95 18.68
N LEU A 55 8.09 2.76 19.06
CA LEU A 55 7.34 2.60 20.32
C LEU A 55 6.62 1.25 20.39
N VAL A 56 6.10 0.76 19.28
CA VAL A 56 5.49 -0.57 19.20
C VAL A 56 6.54 -1.66 19.46
N ARG A 57 7.73 -1.55 18.88
CA ARG A 57 8.84 -2.49 19.19
C ARG A 57 9.29 -2.42 20.64
N GLU A 58 9.31 -1.23 21.24
CA GLU A 58 9.60 -1.08 22.68
C GLU A 58 8.57 -1.83 23.54
N ARG A 59 7.27 -1.82 23.16
CA ARG A 59 6.18 -2.46 23.92
C ARG A 59 6.02 -3.95 23.65
N LEU A 60 6.10 -4.36 22.38
CA LEU A 60 5.90 -5.77 21.98
C LEU A 60 7.19 -6.59 22.00
N GLY A 61 8.34 -5.93 22.04
CA GLY A 61 9.65 -6.54 21.79
C GLY A 61 10.03 -6.54 20.31
N ALA A 62 11.26 -6.91 20.01
CA ALA A 62 11.76 -7.02 18.66
C ALA A 62 11.00 -8.11 17.88
N PRO A 63 10.68 -7.87 16.58
CA PRO A 63 10.05 -8.89 15.77
C PRO A 63 11.00 -10.07 15.52
N LYS A 64 10.42 -11.22 15.22
CA LYS A 64 11.21 -12.34 14.68
C LYS A 64 11.50 -12.04 13.21
N ARG A 65 12.78 -11.79 12.89
CA ARG A 65 13.22 -11.53 11.52
C ARG A 65 13.67 -12.82 10.85
N LEU A 66 13.10 -13.13 9.68
CA LEU A 66 13.40 -14.34 8.91
C LEU A 66 13.64 -14.00 7.44
N ALA A 67 14.61 -14.70 6.81
CA ALA A 67 14.83 -14.60 5.37
C ALA A 67 13.76 -15.41 4.63
N TYR A 68 13.24 -14.84 3.53
CA TYR A 68 12.32 -15.52 2.62
C TYR A 68 12.90 -15.73 1.21
N GLY A 69 14.03 -15.14 0.92
CA GLY A 69 14.70 -15.22 -0.36
C GLY A 69 16.24 -15.18 -0.24
N PRO A 70 16.95 -15.21 -1.39
CA PRO A 70 18.40 -15.38 -1.43
C PRO A 70 19.21 -14.12 -1.11
N THR A 71 18.59 -12.93 -1.17
CA THR A 71 19.31 -11.67 -0.91
C THR A 71 19.09 -11.18 0.51
N PRO A 72 20.01 -10.39 1.09
CA PRO A 72 19.89 -9.91 2.46
C PRO A 72 18.63 -9.08 2.72
N ILE A 73 18.10 -8.36 1.71
CA ILE A 73 16.88 -7.57 1.85
C ILE A 73 15.63 -8.45 1.85
N GLU A 74 15.66 -9.63 1.23
CA GLU A 74 14.53 -10.54 1.18
C GLU A 74 14.30 -11.20 2.54
N ALA A 75 13.89 -10.39 3.50
CA ALA A 75 13.56 -10.75 4.86
C ALA A 75 12.21 -10.18 5.27
N LEU A 76 11.63 -10.73 6.32
CA LEU A 76 10.35 -10.27 6.86
C LEU A 76 10.42 -10.22 8.39
N ASP A 77 9.69 -9.26 8.96
CA ASP A 77 9.54 -9.09 10.39
C ASP A 77 8.19 -9.63 10.85
N ILE A 78 8.18 -10.57 11.81
CA ILE A 78 6.96 -11.17 12.36
C ILE A 78 6.72 -10.65 13.77
N TYR A 79 5.59 -9.99 13.99
CA TYR A 79 5.04 -9.65 15.29
C TYR A 79 3.96 -10.68 15.64
N SER A 80 4.22 -11.51 16.62
CA SER A 80 3.42 -12.70 16.88
C SER A 80 2.29 -12.44 17.88
N ALA A 81 1.07 -12.82 17.52
CA ALA A 81 -0.02 -12.99 18.48
C ALA A 81 0.26 -14.16 19.42
N LYS A 82 -0.36 -14.12 20.60
CA LYS A 82 -0.25 -15.21 21.60
C LYS A 82 -1.16 -16.41 21.30
N THR A 83 -2.09 -16.25 20.37
CA THR A 83 -3.08 -17.26 19.98
C THR A 83 -2.44 -18.25 19.01
N GLU A 84 -2.62 -19.54 19.23
CA GLU A 84 -2.25 -20.59 18.28
C GLU A 84 -3.14 -20.55 17.05
N ASN A 85 -2.58 -20.92 15.89
CA ASN A 85 -3.26 -20.86 14.59
C ASN A 85 -3.87 -19.46 14.32
N ALA A 86 -3.14 -18.40 14.68
CA ALA A 86 -3.60 -17.03 14.51
C ALA A 86 -3.70 -16.65 13.02
N PRO A 87 -4.68 -15.83 12.62
CA PRO A 87 -4.70 -15.24 11.28
C PRO A 87 -3.47 -14.37 11.06
N ILE A 88 -3.07 -14.24 9.81
CA ILE A 88 -1.86 -13.50 9.42
C ILE A 88 -2.26 -12.31 8.55
N ASN A 89 -1.81 -11.11 8.91
CA ASN A 89 -1.81 -9.96 8.02
C ASN A 89 -0.40 -9.77 7.46
N ILE A 90 -0.24 -9.84 6.15
CA ILE A 90 1.00 -9.49 5.47
C ILE A 90 0.87 -8.03 5.05
N PHE A 91 1.71 -7.17 5.58
CA PHE A 91 1.77 -5.77 5.21
C PHE A 91 2.88 -5.51 4.21
N VAL A 92 2.53 -4.87 3.10
CA VAL A 92 3.47 -4.39 2.08
C VAL A 92 3.56 -2.88 2.19
N HIS A 93 4.74 -2.38 2.53
CA HIS A 93 4.95 -0.95 2.77
C HIS A 93 4.91 -0.11 1.49
N GLY A 94 4.66 1.18 1.67
CA GLY A 94 4.67 2.20 0.63
C GLY A 94 6.06 2.74 0.32
N GLY A 95 6.13 4.08 0.13
CA GLY A 95 7.37 4.80 -0.12
C GLY A 95 7.67 5.03 -1.61
N ALA A 96 6.65 5.10 -2.45
CA ALA A 96 6.78 5.41 -3.88
C ALA A 96 7.73 4.46 -4.64
N TRP A 97 7.80 3.19 -4.20
CA TRP A 97 8.70 2.12 -4.66
C TRP A 97 10.20 2.41 -4.44
N ARG A 98 10.59 3.53 -3.86
CA ARG A 98 12.00 3.97 -3.71
C ARG A 98 12.46 4.22 -2.28
N ALA A 99 11.54 4.10 -1.32
CA ALA A 99 11.84 4.36 0.08
C ALA A 99 11.09 3.36 0.98
N GLU A 100 11.32 3.44 2.28
CA GLU A 100 10.77 2.63 3.34
C GLU A 100 11.38 1.22 3.46
N VAL A 101 11.24 0.71 4.66
CA VAL A 101 11.65 -0.65 5.06
C VAL A 101 10.68 -1.16 6.14
N ALA A 102 10.67 -2.47 6.40
CA ALA A 102 9.80 -3.10 7.40
C ALA A 102 9.89 -2.43 8.79
N ALA A 103 11.08 -2.04 9.21
CA ALA A 103 11.30 -1.41 10.51
C ALA A 103 10.53 -0.09 10.71
N GLY A 104 10.33 0.72 9.66
CA GLY A 104 9.54 1.96 9.71
C GLY A 104 8.02 1.73 9.65
N ASN A 105 7.58 0.51 9.37
CA ASN A 105 6.21 0.18 9.00
C ASN A 105 5.54 -0.84 9.94
N ALA A 106 5.85 -0.78 11.24
CA ALA A 106 5.33 -1.69 12.25
C ALA A 106 4.26 -1.08 13.17
N SER A 107 3.86 0.17 12.95
CA SER A 107 2.96 0.89 13.86
C SER A 107 1.63 0.17 14.12
N GLN A 108 1.11 -0.58 13.15
CA GLN A 108 -0.13 -1.36 13.25
C GLN A 108 0.04 -2.72 13.97
N ALA A 109 1.27 -3.10 14.35
CA ALA A 109 1.51 -4.42 14.95
C ALA A 109 0.77 -4.59 16.28
N GLU A 110 0.74 -3.58 17.12
CA GLU A 110 0.05 -3.66 18.41
C GLU A 110 -1.45 -3.89 18.25
N MET A 111 -2.10 -3.18 17.33
CA MET A 111 -3.51 -3.38 16.98
C MET A 111 -3.79 -4.83 16.56
N LEU A 112 -2.97 -5.39 15.67
CA LEU A 112 -3.18 -6.73 15.14
C LEU A 112 -2.87 -7.81 16.18
N VAL A 113 -1.77 -7.68 16.90
CA VAL A 113 -1.37 -8.64 17.94
C VAL A 113 -2.40 -8.68 19.07
N ASN A 114 -2.90 -7.53 19.52
CA ASN A 114 -3.96 -7.46 20.53
C ASN A 114 -5.27 -8.09 20.02
N ALA A 115 -5.62 -7.89 18.74
CA ALA A 115 -6.77 -8.52 18.13
C ALA A 115 -6.59 -10.03 17.82
N GLY A 116 -5.43 -10.62 18.17
CA GLY A 116 -5.14 -12.04 18.03
C GLY A 116 -4.62 -12.44 16.65
N ALA A 117 -4.02 -11.53 15.89
CA ALA A 117 -3.44 -11.80 14.58
C ALA A 117 -1.93 -11.55 14.54
N HIS A 118 -1.19 -12.32 13.75
CA HIS A 118 0.19 -11.99 13.42
C HIS A 118 0.23 -10.83 12.41
N LEU A 119 1.18 -9.91 12.61
CA LEU A 119 1.61 -9.00 11.55
C LEU A 119 2.92 -9.52 10.96
N VAL A 120 2.98 -9.64 9.64
CA VAL A 120 4.20 -9.89 8.87
C VAL A 120 4.47 -8.67 8.00
N VAL A 121 5.62 -8.03 8.14
CA VAL A 121 6.02 -6.89 7.30
C VAL A 121 7.16 -7.35 6.39
N LEU A 122 6.98 -7.23 5.08
CA LEU A 122 7.98 -7.64 4.10
C LEU A 122 9.00 -6.52 3.86
N ASP A 123 10.29 -6.89 3.77
CA ASP A 123 11.33 -6.08 3.12
C ASP A 123 11.59 -6.61 1.72
N PHE A 124 11.90 -5.73 0.80
CA PHE A 124 12.26 -6.00 -0.58
C PHE A 124 13.07 -4.85 -1.15
N ASN A 125 13.82 -5.06 -2.23
CA ASN A 125 14.59 -3.99 -2.86
C ASN A 125 13.67 -2.82 -3.24
N ASN A 126 14.17 -1.61 -3.07
CA ASN A 126 13.53 -0.45 -3.69
C ASN A 126 13.88 -0.38 -5.19
N VAL A 127 13.10 0.40 -5.95
CA VAL A 127 13.24 0.46 -7.41
C VAL A 127 14.57 1.07 -7.89
N ILE A 128 15.25 1.86 -7.05
CA ILE A 128 16.58 2.39 -7.36
C ILE A 128 17.62 1.26 -7.34
N GLU A 129 17.56 0.39 -6.33
CA GLU A 129 18.43 -0.78 -6.19
C GLU A 129 18.21 -1.81 -7.30
N THR A 130 16.98 -1.91 -7.85
CA THR A 130 16.69 -2.76 -9.01
C THR A 130 16.99 -2.09 -10.35
N GLY A 131 17.59 -0.89 -10.34
CA GLY A 131 17.89 -0.15 -11.56
C GLY A 131 16.66 0.35 -12.31
N GLY A 132 15.55 0.56 -11.63
CA GLY A 132 14.28 1.03 -12.18
C GLY A 132 13.27 -0.08 -12.47
N ASP A 133 13.57 -1.34 -12.16
CA ASP A 133 12.75 -2.50 -12.50
C ASP A 133 11.73 -2.85 -11.39
N LEU A 134 10.45 -2.63 -11.67
CA LEU A 134 9.35 -3.02 -10.80
C LEU A 134 9.07 -4.53 -10.81
N MET A 135 9.41 -5.25 -11.89
CA MET A 135 9.16 -6.68 -11.98
C MET A 135 10.02 -7.47 -10.98
N THR A 136 11.26 -7.05 -10.76
CA THR A 136 12.12 -7.61 -9.70
C THR A 136 11.50 -7.42 -8.32
N MET A 137 10.95 -6.22 -8.01
CA MET A 137 10.25 -5.98 -6.75
C MET A 137 9.01 -6.86 -6.60
N ALA A 138 8.18 -6.95 -7.65
CA ALA A 138 6.99 -7.81 -7.67
C ALA A 138 7.35 -9.26 -7.34
N ASN A 139 8.36 -9.80 -8.00
CA ASN A 139 8.84 -11.17 -7.78
C ASN A 139 9.33 -11.40 -6.34
N GLN A 140 10.01 -10.44 -5.73
CA GLN A 140 10.43 -10.54 -4.33
C GLN A 140 9.21 -10.56 -3.39
N ILE A 141 8.28 -9.63 -3.55
CA ILE A 141 7.07 -9.54 -2.72
C ILE A 141 6.23 -10.82 -2.85
N GLN A 142 6.02 -11.31 -4.08
CA GLN A 142 5.29 -12.55 -4.33
C GLN A 142 5.97 -13.76 -3.67
N ARG A 143 7.30 -13.87 -3.76
CA ARG A 143 8.06 -14.92 -3.03
C ARG A 143 7.86 -14.81 -1.51
N GLY A 144 7.88 -13.59 -0.96
CA GLY A 144 7.62 -13.35 0.46
C GLY A 144 6.25 -13.86 0.89
N VAL A 145 5.20 -13.57 0.11
CA VAL A 145 3.85 -14.05 0.37
C VAL A 145 3.77 -15.58 0.31
N VAL A 146 4.38 -16.19 -0.71
CA VAL A 146 4.45 -17.67 -0.85
C VAL A 146 5.21 -18.29 0.33
N TRP A 147 6.31 -17.65 0.76
CA TRP A 147 7.06 -18.10 1.92
C TRP A 147 6.21 -18.09 3.18
N VAL A 148 5.45 -17.02 3.42
CA VAL A 148 4.54 -16.93 4.57
C VAL A 148 3.50 -18.04 4.52
N TYR A 149 2.87 -18.29 3.37
CA TYR A 149 1.91 -19.39 3.22
C TYR A 149 2.52 -20.76 3.57
N LYS A 150 3.69 -21.07 3.01
CA LYS A 150 4.36 -22.35 3.23
C LYS A 150 4.89 -22.55 4.66
N ASN A 151 5.21 -21.46 5.35
CA ASN A 151 5.86 -21.49 6.67
C ASN A 151 4.95 -21.00 7.81
N ALA A 152 3.69 -20.64 7.56
CA ALA A 152 2.76 -20.09 8.55
C ALA A 152 2.78 -20.85 9.88
N LYS A 153 2.68 -22.18 9.83
CA LYS A 153 2.67 -23.05 11.02
C LYS A 153 3.94 -22.97 11.86
N SER A 154 5.09 -22.67 11.26
CA SER A 154 6.38 -22.61 11.96
C SER A 154 6.50 -21.44 12.95
N PHE A 155 5.59 -20.46 12.83
CA PHE A 155 5.51 -19.32 13.75
C PHE A 155 4.12 -19.15 14.38
N GLY A 156 3.29 -20.21 14.38
CA GLY A 156 1.97 -20.24 15.04
C GLY A 156 0.83 -19.63 14.22
N GLY A 157 1.05 -19.37 12.94
CA GLY A 157 0.06 -18.81 12.03
C GLY A 157 -0.77 -19.87 11.31
N ASP A 158 -1.95 -19.47 10.85
CA ASP A 158 -2.86 -20.29 10.07
C ASP A 158 -2.73 -19.99 8.57
N PRO A 159 -2.20 -20.92 7.75
CA PRO A 159 -2.07 -20.72 6.30
C PRO A 159 -3.43 -20.56 5.59
N GLU A 160 -4.54 -21.00 6.21
CA GLU A 160 -5.88 -20.81 5.67
C GLU A 160 -6.51 -19.47 6.06
N ARG A 161 -5.79 -18.60 6.78
CA ARG A 161 -6.25 -17.28 7.20
C ARG A 161 -5.21 -16.20 6.96
N ILE A 162 -4.71 -16.11 5.70
CA ILE A 162 -3.77 -15.09 5.25
C ILE A 162 -4.51 -13.94 4.60
N TYR A 163 -4.23 -12.73 5.06
CA TYR A 163 -4.77 -11.48 4.54
C TYR A 163 -3.62 -10.55 4.20
N ILE A 164 -3.84 -9.62 3.28
CA ILE A 164 -2.83 -8.66 2.87
C ILE A 164 -3.33 -7.24 3.06
N SER A 165 -2.43 -6.33 3.41
CA SER A 165 -2.72 -4.90 3.48
C SER A 165 -1.52 -4.08 3.01
N GLY A 166 -1.77 -2.87 2.57
CA GLY A 166 -0.72 -1.97 2.12
C GLY A 166 -1.26 -0.57 1.86
N HIS A 167 -0.35 0.40 1.85
CA HIS A 167 -0.68 1.79 1.63
C HIS A 167 0.21 2.38 0.52
N SER A 168 -0.32 3.30 -0.29
CA SER A 168 0.44 3.97 -1.37
C SER A 168 0.96 2.96 -2.40
N SER A 169 2.26 2.93 -2.69
CA SER A 169 2.84 1.86 -3.51
C SER A 169 2.66 0.47 -2.88
N GLY A 170 2.47 0.35 -1.57
CA GLY A 170 2.03 -0.88 -0.91
C GLY A 170 0.59 -1.24 -1.25
N GLY A 171 -0.32 -0.26 -1.37
CA GLY A 171 -1.68 -0.45 -1.87
C GLY A 171 -1.72 -0.92 -3.32
N HIS A 172 -0.80 -0.43 -4.16
CA HIS A 172 -0.58 -0.96 -5.50
C HIS A 172 -0.20 -2.45 -5.45
N TRP A 173 0.77 -2.83 -4.59
CA TRP A 173 1.16 -4.23 -4.43
C TRP A 173 0.03 -5.12 -3.93
N VAL A 174 -0.86 -4.62 -3.08
CA VAL A 174 -2.09 -5.36 -2.70
C VAL A 174 -2.93 -5.69 -3.94
N GLY A 175 -3.14 -4.72 -4.83
CA GLY A 175 -3.83 -4.96 -6.10
C GLY A 175 -3.16 -6.04 -6.94
N VAL A 176 -1.84 -5.93 -7.15
CA VAL A 176 -1.04 -6.93 -7.90
C VAL A 176 -1.15 -8.31 -7.28
N LEU A 177 -0.99 -8.44 -5.96
CA LEU A 177 -1.07 -9.72 -5.26
C LEU A 177 -2.47 -10.37 -5.36
N LEU A 178 -3.54 -9.56 -5.33
CA LEU A 178 -4.92 -10.05 -5.48
C LEU A 178 -5.23 -10.52 -6.91
N THR A 179 -4.47 -10.06 -7.90
CA THR A 179 -4.63 -10.39 -9.32
C THR A 179 -3.49 -11.25 -9.87
N THR A 180 -2.63 -11.80 -9.01
CA THR A 180 -1.59 -12.77 -9.37
C THR A 180 -2.22 -14.16 -9.63
N ASP A 181 -1.76 -14.84 -10.66
CA ASP A 181 -2.14 -16.24 -10.91
C ASP A 181 -1.27 -17.18 -10.06
N TRP A 182 -1.63 -17.31 -8.79
CA TRP A 182 -0.86 -18.05 -7.80
C TRP A 182 -0.64 -19.52 -8.15
N GLN A 183 -1.62 -20.16 -8.81
CA GLN A 183 -1.50 -21.57 -9.20
C GLN A 183 -0.50 -21.74 -10.34
N LYS A 184 -0.59 -20.88 -11.37
CA LYS A 184 0.26 -20.95 -12.55
C LYS A 184 1.68 -20.54 -12.24
N ASP A 185 1.85 -19.41 -11.53
CA ASP A 185 3.15 -18.76 -11.39
C ASP A 185 3.96 -19.32 -10.22
N PHE A 186 3.30 -19.87 -9.17
CA PHE A 186 3.95 -20.31 -7.93
C PHE A 186 3.54 -21.70 -7.44
N GLY A 187 2.58 -22.36 -8.08
CA GLY A 187 2.10 -23.69 -7.69
C GLY A 187 1.43 -23.74 -6.31
N VAL A 188 0.84 -22.61 -5.86
CA VAL A 188 0.10 -22.51 -4.60
C VAL A 188 -1.38 -22.22 -4.87
N PRO A 189 -2.30 -22.52 -3.92
CA PRO A 189 -3.72 -22.32 -4.14
C PRO A 189 -4.08 -20.88 -4.50
N PRO A 190 -4.94 -20.64 -5.52
CA PRO A 190 -5.37 -19.31 -5.90
C PRO A 190 -6.14 -18.60 -4.78
N THR A 191 -6.68 -19.35 -3.83
CA THR A 191 -7.45 -18.86 -2.67
C THR A 191 -6.62 -18.75 -1.40
N MET A 192 -5.27 -18.82 -1.46
CA MET A 192 -4.43 -18.70 -0.26
C MET A 192 -4.58 -17.34 0.44
N ILE A 193 -4.78 -16.26 -0.32
CA ILE A 193 -5.12 -14.95 0.22
C ILE A 193 -6.64 -14.88 0.39
N LYS A 194 -7.10 -14.60 1.61
CA LYS A 194 -8.53 -14.58 1.97
C LYS A 194 -9.16 -13.18 1.86
N GLY A 195 -8.35 -12.15 1.69
CA GLY A 195 -8.81 -10.78 1.49
C GLY A 195 -7.67 -9.79 1.51
N GLY A 196 -7.90 -8.62 0.92
CA GLY A 196 -6.94 -7.54 0.88
C GLY A 196 -7.53 -6.19 1.28
N VAL A 197 -6.68 -5.32 1.86
CA VAL A 197 -7.03 -3.91 2.12
C VAL A 197 -5.99 -3.01 1.47
N ALA A 198 -6.40 -2.29 0.45
CA ALA A 198 -5.54 -1.39 -0.32
C ALA A 198 -5.83 0.07 0.05
N GLY A 199 -4.92 0.70 0.77
CA GLY A 199 -4.98 2.13 1.08
C GLY A 199 -4.31 2.96 -0.01
N SER A 200 -5.03 3.87 -0.63
CA SER A 200 -4.48 4.90 -1.54
C SER A 200 -3.52 4.31 -2.60
N GLY A 201 -3.94 3.23 -3.26
CA GLY A 201 -3.13 2.52 -4.25
C GLY A 201 -3.20 3.12 -5.65
N MET A 202 -2.35 2.59 -6.52
CA MET A 202 -2.36 2.86 -7.96
C MET A 202 -2.64 1.54 -8.66
N PHE A 203 -3.75 1.43 -9.38
CA PHE A 203 -4.24 0.15 -9.92
C PHE A 203 -4.16 0.08 -11.45
N ASP A 204 -3.95 1.22 -12.12
CA ASP A 204 -3.57 1.35 -13.52
C ASP A 204 -2.27 2.17 -13.60
N LEU A 205 -1.21 1.55 -14.11
CA LEU A 205 0.10 2.19 -14.20
C LEU A 205 0.27 3.10 -15.43
N LYS A 206 -0.71 3.15 -16.34
CA LYS A 206 -0.61 4.03 -17.52
C LYS A 206 -0.37 5.50 -17.16
N PRO A 207 -1.21 6.16 -16.34
CA PRO A 207 -0.97 7.55 -15.96
C PRO A 207 0.28 7.72 -15.08
N VAL A 208 0.63 6.72 -14.28
CA VAL A 208 1.87 6.73 -13.47
C VAL A 208 3.09 6.78 -14.37
N ARG A 209 3.12 5.99 -15.44
CA ARG A 209 4.18 5.98 -16.45
C ARG A 209 4.32 7.31 -17.19
N LEU A 210 3.22 8.02 -17.38
CA LEU A 210 3.22 9.35 -18.04
C LEU A 210 3.70 10.47 -17.11
N SER A 211 3.74 10.24 -15.80
CA SER A 211 4.16 11.22 -14.79
C SER A 211 5.68 11.22 -14.57
N ALA A 212 6.15 12.17 -13.75
CA ALA A 212 7.55 12.28 -13.31
C ALA A 212 8.10 11.03 -12.60
N ARG A 213 7.24 10.03 -12.27
CA ARG A 213 7.72 8.76 -11.72
C ARG A 213 8.58 7.97 -12.70
N SER A 214 8.43 8.19 -14.01
CA SER A 214 9.32 7.64 -15.05
C SER A 214 10.76 8.16 -14.98
N ASN A 215 11.04 9.19 -14.19
CA ASN A 215 12.41 9.64 -13.96
C ASN A 215 13.26 8.62 -13.17
N TYR A 216 12.62 7.72 -12.42
CA TYR A 216 13.31 6.70 -11.61
C TYR A 216 12.77 5.28 -11.81
N ILE A 217 11.64 5.11 -12.48
CA ILE A 217 11.08 3.80 -12.84
C ILE A 217 11.20 3.61 -14.34
N LYS A 218 11.76 2.49 -14.76
CA LYS A 218 11.81 2.07 -16.17
C LYS A 218 10.56 1.28 -16.51
N PHE A 219 9.46 1.98 -16.77
CA PHE A 219 8.24 1.32 -17.19
C PHE A 219 8.40 0.68 -18.56
N THR A 220 8.36 -0.64 -18.61
CA THR A 220 8.17 -1.41 -19.85
C THR A 220 6.69 -1.60 -20.12
N ASN A 221 6.32 -1.97 -21.36
CA ASN A 221 4.94 -2.35 -21.67
C ASN A 221 4.50 -3.57 -20.86
N GLU A 222 5.42 -4.51 -20.61
CA GLU A 222 5.18 -5.69 -19.79
C GLU A 222 4.90 -5.30 -18.33
N ALA A 223 5.73 -4.44 -17.72
CA ALA A 223 5.53 -4.00 -16.34
C ALA A 223 4.22 -3.20 -16.20
N GLU A 224 3.92 -2.28 -17.13
CA GLU A 224 2.65 -1.54 -17.15
C GLU A 224 1.45 -2.51 -17.23
N GLU A 225 1.51 -3.49 -18.12
CA GLU A 225 0.42 -4.46 -18.29
C GLU A 225 0.30 -5.37 -17.07
N THR A 226 1.38 -6.06 -16.69
CA THR A 226 1.36 -7.08 -15.65
C THR A 226 1.04 -6.52 -14.27
N LEU A 227 1.52 -5.30 -13.97
CA LEU A 227 1.39 -4.69 -12.64
C LEU A 227 0.21 -3.71 -12.53
N SER A 228 -0.62 -3.59 -13.56
CA SER A 228 -1.89 -2.84 -13.50
C SER A 228 -3.03 -3.76 -13.08
N ALA A 229 -3.27 -3.89 -11.79
CA ALA A 229 -4.28 -4.80 -11.22
C ALA A 229 -5.68 -4.63 -11.86
N GLN A 230 -6.04 -3.42 -12.25
CA GLN A 230 -7.32 -3.11 -12.90
C GLN A 230 -7.52 -3.85 -14.23
N ARG A 231 -6.44 -4.34 -14.86
CA ARG A 231 -6.48 -5.08 -16.14
C ARG A 231 -6.64 -6.61 -15.95
N HIS A 232 -6.60 -7.10 -14.71
CA HIS A 232 -6.55 -8.53 -14.38
C HIS A 232 -7.63 -8.95 -13.36
N LEU A 233 -8.79 -8.30 -13.39
CA LEU A 233 -9.88 -8.53 -12.43
C LEU A 233 -10.50 -9.93 -12.56
N ASP A 234 -10.32 -10.59 -13.67
CA ASP A 234 -10.68 -12.01 -13.90
C ASP A 234 -9.98 -12.94 -12.92
N LYS A 235 -8.75 -12.63 -12.51
CA LYS A 235 -7.94 -13.39 -11.55
C LYS A 235 -8.26 -13.09 -10.09
N LEU A 236 -8.99 -12.01 -9.81
CA LEU A 236 -9.31 -11.59 -8.45
C LEU A 236 -10.38 -12.52 -7.84
N VAL A 237 -9.98 -13.36 -6.88
CA VAL A 237 -10.88 -14.31 -6.21
C VAL A 237 -11.20 -13.92 -4.77
N ALA A 238 -10.37 -13.12 -4.12
CA ALA A 238 -10.56 -12.68 -2.74
C ALA A 238 -11.22 -11.29 -2.67
N PRO A 239 -12.01 -10.99 -1.62
CA PRO A 239 -12.58 -9.67 -1.42
C PRO A 239 -11.50 -8.59 -1.21
N VAL A 240 -11.76 -7.38 -1.70
CA VAL A 240 -10.88 -6.22 -1.49
C VAL A 240 -11.63 -5.07 -0.83
N ALA A 241 -11.01 -4.44 0.17
CA ALA A 241 -11.42 -3.15 0.69
C ALA A 241 -10.44 -2.08 0.19
N VAL A 242 -10.96 -1.02 -0.40
CA VAL A 242 -10.19 0.14 -0.85
C VAL A 242 -10.45 1.30 0.08
N VAL A 243 -9.40 1.98 0.53
CA VAL A 243 -9.47 3.14 1.43
C VAL A 243 -8.67 4.28 0.84
N TYR A 244 -9.21 5.51 0.87
CA TYR A 244 -8.47 6.71 0.49
C TYR A 244 -8.94 7.94 1.25
N GLY A 245 -8.14 9.03 1.22
CA GLY A 245 -8.46 10.30 1.85
C GLY A 245 -8.89 11.38 0.85
N THR A 246 -9.82 12.26 1.23
CA THR A 246 -10.32 13.31 0.33
C THR A 246 -9.37 14.48 0.15
N ALA A 247 -8.35 14.62 0.99
CA ALA A 247 -7.27 15.61 0.82
C ALA A 247 -6.03 15.03 0.10
N GLU A 248 -6.15 13.84 -0.51
CA GLU A 248 -5.13 13.29 -1.39
C GLU A 248 -5.16 13.92 -2.78
N THR A 249 -4.15 13.60 -3.60
CA THR A 249 -4.10 14.05 -5.00
C THR A 249 -5.28 13.49 -5.81
N PRO A 250 -5.71 14.20 -6.86
CA PRO A 250 -6.84 13.77 -7.69
C PRO A 250 -6.70 12.35 -8.26
N GLU A 251 -5.49 11.97 -8.69
CA GLU A 251 -5.24 10.66 -9.29
C GLU A 251 -5.31 9.51 -8.29
N PHE A 252 -4.82 9.68 -7.05
CA PHE A 252 -4.96 8.64 -6.03
C PHE A 252 -6.42 8.44 -5.62
N GLN A 253 -7.19 9.52 -5.52
CA GLN A 253 -8.63 9.44 -5.29
C GLN A 253 -9.35 8.76 -6.47
N ARG A 254 -9.05 9.18 -7.73
CA ARG A 254 -9.66 8.60 -8.93
C ARG A 254 -9.35 7.12 -9.03
N GLN A 255 -8.08 6.72 -8.95
CA GLN A 255 -7.68 5.33 -9.08
C GLN A 255 -8.31 4.44 -7.99
N SER A 256 -8.46 4.94 -6.77
CA SER A 256 -9.15 4.21 -5.70
C SER A 256 -10.63 3.98 -6.00
N ARG A 257 -11.33 5.01 -6.48
CA ARG A 257 -12.74 4.90 -6.88
C ARG A 257 -12.92 3.97 -8.09
N ASP A 258 -12.11 4.19 -9.12
CA ASP A 258 -12.23 3.46 -10.39
C ASP A 258 -11.94 1.96 -10.20
N PHE A 259 -10.92 1.62 -9.41
CA PHE A 259 -10.59 0.23 -9.10
C PHE A 259 -11.72 -0.46 -8.32
N ALA A 260 -12.23 0.16 -7.25
CA ALA A 260 -13.34 -0.40 -6.48
C ALA A 260 -14.59 -0.61 -7.34
N ALA A 261 -14.94 0.36 -8.20
CA ALA A 261 -16.07 0.27 -9.12
C ALA A 261 -15.85 -0.83 -10.18
N ALA A 262 -14.65 -0.94 -10.74
CA ALA A 262 -14.32 -1.96 -11.72
C ALA A 262 -14.41 -3.38 -11.13
N VAL A 263 -13.91 -3.58 -9.90
CA VAL A 263 -14.02 -4.87 -9.17
C VAL A 263 -15.48 -5.23 -8.95
N GLN A 264 -16.32 -4.27 -8.51
CA GLN A 264 -17.76 -4.49 -8.32
C GLN A 264 -18.47 -4.81 -9.65
N THR A 265 -18.14 -4.09 -10.72
CA THR A 265 -18.69 -4.33 -12.07
C THR A 265 -18.30 -5.71 -12.61
N ALA A 266 -17.11 -6.20 -12.26
CA ALA A 266 -16.68 -7.56 -12.58
C ALA A 266 -17.36 -8.64 -11.71
N GLY A 267 -18.33 -8.27 -10.87
CA GLY A 267 -19.07 -9.20 -9.99
C GLY A 267 -18.22 -9.73 -8.82
N ARG A 268 -17.14 -9.01 -8.46
CA ARG A 268 -16.26 -9.41 -7.37
C ARG A 268 -16.53 -8.58 -6.11
N PRO A 269 -16.35 -9.15 -4.89
CA PRO A 269 -16.59 -8.43 -3.65
C PRO A 269 -15.59 -7.28 -3.46
N ALA A 270 -16.08 -6.04 -3.47
CA ALA A 270 -15.28 -4.87 -3.14
C ALA A 270 -16.06 -3.90 -2.25
N SER A 271 -15.35 -3.24 -1.34
CA SER A 271 -15.85 -2.08 -0.59
C SER A 271 -14.94 -0.88 -0.79
N LEU A 272 -15.53 0.31 -0.77
CA LEU A 272 -14.81 1.58 -0.82
C LEU A 272 -15.12 2.37 0.44
N SER A 273 -14.08 2.82 1.13
CA SER A 273 -14.19 3.66 2.31
C SER A 273 -13.42 4.96 2.11
N VAL A 274 -14.03 6.07 2.46
CA VAL A 274 -13.50 7.42 2.27
C VAL A 274 -13.14 8.01 3.63
N MET A 275 -11.96 8.60 3.74
CA MET A 275 -11.49 9.30 4.93
C MET A 275 -11.54 10.81 4.66
N GLU A 276 -12.61 11.45 5.12
CA GLU A 276 -12.86 12.86 4.89
C GLU A 276 -11.82 13.76 5.55
N GLY A 277 -11.18 14.64 4.76
CA GLY A 277 -10.19 15.61 5.23
C GLY A 277 -8.79 15.04 5.46
N TYR A 278 -8.57 13.75 5.24
CA TYR A 278 -7.24 13.13 5.40
C TYR A 278 -6.43 13.22 4.12
N ASN A 279 -5.16 13.64 4.25
CA ASN A 279 -4.18 13.52 3.18
C ASN A 279 -3.51 12.15 3.16
N HIS A 280 -2.70 11.90 2.14
CA HIS A 280 -2.06 10.62 1.88
C HIS A 280 -1.30 10.02 3.08
N PHE A 281 -0.52 10.83 3.78
CA PHE A 281 0.30 10.37 4.90
C PHE A 281 -0.53 10.17 6.16
N GLU A 282 -1.55 11.00 6.38
CA GLU A 282 -2.50 10.84 7.48
C GLU A 282 -3.34 9.57 7.32
N VAL A 283 -3.71 9.18 6.09
CA VAL A 283 -4.34 7.89 5.82
C VAL A 283 -3.45 6.74 6.31
N TRP A 284 -2.15 6.78 6.00
CA TRP A 284 -1.20 5.78 6.50
C TRP A 284 -1.13 5.75 8.03
N GLU A 285 -1.00 6.91 8.67
CA GLU A 285 -0.93 7.01 10.13
C GLU A 285 -2.14 6.34 10.82
N GLN A 286 -3.33 6.48 10.23
CA GLN A 286 -4.55 5.92 10.77
C GLN A 286 -4.64 4.38 10.67
N LEU A 287 -3.78 3.73 9.91
CA LEU A 287 -3.74 2.27 9.84
C LEU A 287 -3.50 1.61 11.23
N ALA A 288 -2.74 2.28 12.10
CA ALA A 288 -2.44 1.78 13.45
C ALA A 288 -3.60 1.95 14.45
N ASN A 289 -4.63 2.72 14.11
CA ASN A 289 -5.76 3.00 14.98
C ASN A 289 -6.91 2.00 14.73
N PRO A 290 -7.25 1.10 15.68
CA PRO A 290 -8.29 0.08 15.49
C PRO A 290 -9.70 0.66 15.29
N TYR A 291 -9.92 1.93 15.61
CA TYR A 291 -11.21 2.62 15.47
C TYR A 291 -11.29 3.53 14.24
N SER A 292 -10.17 3.75 13.55
CA SER A 292 -10.15 4.49 12.29
C SER A 292 -10.82 3.71 11.15
N VAL A 293 -11.14 4.41 10.06
CA VAL A 293 -11.68 3.78 8.84
C VAL A 293 -10.71 2.72 8.31
N PHE A 294 -9.41 3.02 8.25
CA PHE A 294 -8.43 2.10 7.67
C PHE A 294 -8.13 0.92 8.62
N GLY A 295 -7.86 1.17 9.90
CA GLY A 295 -7.61 0.09 10.86
C GLY A 295 -8.81 -0.86 10.97
N ARG A 296 -10.04 -0.33 11.00
CA ARG A 296 -11.26 -1.14 10.98
C ARG A 296 -11.42 -1.94 9.68
N ALA A 297 -11.05 -1.36 8.53
CA ALA A 297 -11.10 -2.10 7.27
C ALA A 297 -10.22 -3.35 7.34
N VAL A 298 -9.00 -3.23 7.89
CA VAL A 298 -8.09 -4.37 8.09
C VAL A 298 -8.69 -5.40 9.07
N LEU A 299 -9.14 -4.97 10.24
CA LEU A 299 -9.72 -5.89 11.23
C LEU A 299 -10.99 -6.57 10.71
N ASN A 300 -11.88 -5.84 10.06
CA ASN A 300 -13.12 -6.39 9.49
C ASN A 300 -12.83 -7.43 8.40
N GLN A 301 -11.85 -7.16 7.51
CA GLN A 301 -11.44 -8.08 6.46
C GLN A 301 -10.95 -9.41 7.07
N MET A 302 -10.27 -9.35 8.19
CA MET A 302 -9.79 -10.51 8.96
C MET A 302 -10.85 -11.11 9.90
N LYS A 303 -12.06 -10.54 9.96
CA LYS A 303 -13.14 -10.92 10.90
C LYS A 303 -12.72 -10.79 12.37
N LEU A 304 -11.88 -9.80 12.68
CA LEU A 304 -11.40 -9.47 14.02
C LEU A 304 -12.14 -8.24 14.57
N ARG A 305 -12.10 -8.11 15.90
CA ARG A 305 -12.68 -6.95 16.60
C ARG A 305 -11.57 -6.09 17.19
N PRO A 306 -11.75 -4.76 17.28
CA PRO A 306 -10.90 -3.91 18.11
C PRO A 306 -10.91 -4.40 19.56
N THR A 307 -9.75 -4.40 20.20
CA THR A 307 -9.56 -4.71 21.64
C THR A 307 -9.00 -3.50 22.36
#